data_4ddd035e3100fbbf001ef5d1a9b3543a
#
_entry.id   4ddd035e3100fbbf001ef5d1a9b3543a
#
_cell.length_a   1.000
_cell.length_b   1.000
_cell.length_c   1.000
_cell.angle_alpha   90.00
_cell.angle_beta   90.00
_cell.angle_gamma   90.00
#
_symmetry.space_group_name_H-M   'P 1'
#
loop_
_entity.id
_entity.type
_entity.pdbx_description
1 polymer ?
#
loop_
_entity_poly.entity_id
_entity_poly.type
_entity_poly.pdbx_seq_one_letter_code
_entity_poly.pdbx_strand_id
1 'polypeptide(L)'
;ASRIAEKFLTEIVEKCDYGIDLHTGAVHRSNLPQIRADLSCKETLALAEAFNVPVMLNANLRDNSLRESAVNEGLKILLYEAGEALRMDELSIRAGLRGVLNVLSYLGVISRKYRPPKTKPFIANKSAWVRANGSGIVRNVKSLGDKVEKGDVLAEIGDVFGQDVVRINADRSGVVIGQQNIPLTLEGDAMFHIAFFSDDEKDVVENIEAMQENLLPEEPLIN
;
A
#
# COMPACT_ATOMS: atom_id res chain seq x y z
N ALA A 1 -26.66 -6.12 -4.60
CA ALA A 1 -25.48 -5.41 -4.10
C ALA A 1 -25.89 -4.19 -3.25
N SER A 2 -26.71 -3.24 -3.73
CA SER A 2 -27.07 -1.99 -3.03
C SER A 2 -27.69 -2.20 -1.64
N ARG A 3 -28.65 -3.13 -1.50
CA ARG A 3 -29.29 -3.45 -0.19
C ARG A 3 -28.30 -4.00 0.85
N ILE A 4 -27.27 -4.72 0.43
CA ILE A 4 -26.23 -5.23 1.35
C ILE A 4 -25.32 -4.08 1.76
N ALA A 5 -24.90 -3.23 0.81
CA ALA A 5 -24.08 -2.06 1.09
C ALA A 5 -24.79 -1.09 2.04
N GLU A 6 -26.07 -0.80 1.81
CA GLU A 6 -26.90 0.02 2.69
C GLU A 6 -26.97 -0.55 4.12
N LYS A 7 -27.28 -1.85 4.25
CA LYS A 7 -27.32 -2.49 5.57
C LYS A 7 -25.96 -2.47 6.28
N PHE A 8 -24.88 -2.71 5.53
CA PHE A 8 -23.54 -2.65 6.11
C PHE A 8 -23.21 -1.24 6.61
N LEU A 9 -23.54 -0.22 5.81
CA LEU A 9 -23.34 1.18 6.20
C LEU A 9 -24.16 1.51 7.46
N THR A 10 -25.49 1.31 7.44
CA THR A 10 -26.40 1.76 8.50
C THR A 10 -26.32 0.92 9.78
N GLU A 11 -26.09 -0.40 9.66
CA GLU A 11 -26.10 -1.31 10.82
C GLU A 11 -24.72 -1.48 11.46
N ILE A 12 -23.63 -1.18 10.75
CA ILE A 12 -22.27 -1.39 11.23
C ILE A 12 -21.48 -0.08 11.20
N VAL A 13 -21.28 0.50 10.02
CA VAL A 13 -20.33 1.62 9.85
C VAL A 13 -20.76 2.85 10.64
N GLU A 14 -22.02 3.28 10.52
CA GLU A 14 -22.57 4.44 11.24
C GLU A 14 -22.54 4.31 12.78
N LYS A 15 -22.33 3.09 13.30
CA LYS A 15 -22.25 2.82 14.74
C LYS A 15 -20.82 2.75 15.26
N CYS A 16 -19.83 3.03 14.41
CA CYS A 16 -18.42 2.99 14.74
C CYS A 16 -17.85 4.41 14.78
N ASP A 17 -16.84 4.62 15.64
CA ASP A 17 -16.07 5.88 15.68
C ASP A 17 -14.86 5.81 14.74
N TYR A 18 -14.32 4.60 14.54
CA TYR A 18 -13.10 4.34 13.76
C TYR A 18 -13.28 3.12 12.87
N GLY A 19 -12.60 3.11 11.72
CA GLY A 19 -12.60 1.99 10.79
C GLY A 19 -11.21 1.68 10.23
N ILE A 20 -10.97 0.40 10.00
CA ILE A 20 -9.81 -0.08 9.23
C ILE A 20 -10.34 -1.03 8.17
N ASP A 21 -10.23 -0.63 6.91
CA ASP A 21 -10.62 -1.42 5.76
C ASP A 21 -9.39 -2.16 5.23
N LEU A 22 -9.44 -3.51 5.22
CA LEU A 22 -8.30 -4.35 4.85
C LEU A 22 -8.44 -4.84 3.41
N HIS A 23 -7.51 -4.43 2.56
CA HIS A 23 -7.47 -4.75 1.15
C HIS A 23 -6.18 -5.48 0.75
N THR A 24 -6.27 -6.23 -0.33
CA THR A 24 -5.12 -6.70 -1.11
C THR A 24 -5.01 -5.94 -2.42
N GLY A 25 -3.89 -6.06 -3.10
CA GLY A 25 -3.80 -5.77 -4.52
C GLY A 25 -4.77 -6.64 -5.34
N ALA A 26 -4.99 -6.30 -6.59
CA ALA A 26 -5.78 -7.12 -7.52
C ALA A 26 -5.06 -8.44 -7.84
N VAL A 27 -5.76 -9.37 -8.49
CA VAL A 27 -5.13 -10.57 -9.08
C VAL A 27 -3.99 -10.15 -10.01
N HIS A 28 -2.83 -10.78 -9.85
CA HIS A 28 -1.57 -10.50 -10.55
C HIS A 28 -0.97 -9.12 -10.26
N ARG A 29 -1.36 -8.48 -9.15
CA ARG A 29 -0.78 -7.22 -8.69
C ARG A 29 -0.51 -7.27 -7.20
N SER A 30 0.75 -7.15 -6.83
CA SER A 30 1.16 -7.06 -5.43
C SER A 30 1.33 -5.61 -5.01
N ASN A 31 0.97 -5.32 -3.76
CA ASN A 31 1.19 -4.05 -3.12
C ASN A 31 2.15 -4.20 -1.93
N LEU A 32 3.05 -3.23 -1.78
CA LEU A 32 3.79 -3.03 -0.55
C LEU A 32 2.80 -2.67 0.58
N PRO A 33 2.97 -3.17 1.82
CA PRO A 33 2.15 -2.75 2.95
C PRO A 33 2.09 -1.23 3.08
N GLN A 34 0.91 -0.66 2.92
CA GLN A 34 0.67 0.78 2.89
C GLN A 34 -0.68 1.16 3.48
N ILE A 35 -0.78 2.37 4.01
CA ILE A 35 -2.04 2.99 4.40
C ILE A 35 -2.42 4.05 3.36
N ARG A 36 -3.71 4.08 3.01
CA ARG A 36 -4.33 5.16 2.23
C ARG A 36 -5.41 5.82 3.09
N ALA A 37 -5.27 7.10 3.34
CA ALA A 37 -6.22 7.85 4.16
C ALA A 37 -6.19 9.34 3.80
N ASP A 38 -7.16 10.09 4.29
CA ASP A 38 -7.10 11.55 4.35
C ASP A 38 -6.17 11.95 5.49
N LEU A 39 -4.90 12.18 5.17
CA LEU A 39 -3.87 12.57 6.12
C LEU A 39 -3.90 14.07 6.47
N SER A 40 -4.79 14.86 5.88
CA SER A 40 -5.04 16.25 6.27
C SER A 40 -5.80 16.35 7.59
N CYS A 41 -6.58 15.32 7.94
CA CYS A 41 -7.22 15.17 9.24
C CYS A 41 -6.20 14.67 10.28
N LYS A 42 -5.97 15.47 11.32
CA LYS A 42 -4.98 15.15 12.37
C LYS A 42 -5.25 13.83 13.08
N GLU A 43 -6.52 13.50 13.34
CA GLU A 43 -6.90 12.26 13.99
C GLU A 43 -6.63 11.05 13.11
N THR A 44 -6.98 11.14 11.81
CA THR A 44 -6.71 10.09 10.83
C THR A 44 -5.20 9.89 10.62
N LEU A 45 -4.42 10.98 10.58
CA LEU A 45 -2.96 10.92 10.52
C LEU A 45 -2.38 10.19 11.74
N ALA A 46 -2.83 10.52 12.96
CA ALA A 46 -2.36 9.87 14.18
C ALA A 46 -2.69 8.36 14.20
N LEU A 47 -3.86 7.96 13.68
CA LEU A 47 -4.22 6.55 13.52
C LEU A 47 -3.32 5.84 12.50
N ALA A 48 -3.03 6.49 11.36
CA ALA A 48 -2.16 5.96 10.33
C ALA A 48 -0.71 5.78 10.84
N GLU A 49 -0.19 6.75 11.59
CA GLU A 49 1.10 6.65 12.28
C GLU A 49 1.10 5.51 13.32
N ALA A 50 0.01 5.37 14.08
CA ALA A 50 -0.12 4.28 15.05
C ALA A 50 -0.17 2.91 14.37
N PHE A 51 -0.79 2.78 13.21
CA PHE A 51 -0.81 1.53 12.42
C PHE A 51 0.60 1.07 12.07
N ASN A 52 1.50 1.99 11.72
CA ASN A 52 2.92 1.76 11.53
C ASN A 52 3.26 0.82 10.37
N VAL A 53 2.96 1.26 9.15
CA VAL A 53 3.46 0.67 7.89
C VAL A 53 4.47 1.62 7.23
N PRO A 54 5.34 1.12 6.31
CA PRO A 54 6.42 1.93 5.76
C PRO A 54 5.95 3.12 4.93
N VAL A 55 4.79 3.00 4.27
CA VAL A 55 4.28 4.02 3.36
C VAL A 55 2.86 4.43 3.73
N MET A 56 2.63 5.73 3.79
CA MET A 56 1.30 6.33 3.91
C MET A 56 1.02 7.20 2.70
N LEU A 57 -0.09 6.96 2.02
CA LEU A 57 -0.56 7.78 0.91
C LEU A 57 -1.65 8.73 1.41
N ASN A 58 -1.38 10.03 1.28
CA ASN A 58 -2.43 11.04 1.41
C ASN A 58 -3.33 10.95 0.17
N ALA A 59 -4.43 10.23 0.30
CA ALA A 59 -5.30 9.89 -0.81
C ALA A 59 -6.66 10.54 -0.66
N ASN A 60 -7.07 11.30 -1.69
CA ASN A 60 -8.43 11.78 -1.80
C ASN A 60 -9.41 10.61 -1.75
N LEU A 61 -10.57 10.86 -1.18
CA LEU A 61 -11.68 9.93 -1.20
C LEU A 61 -12.11 9.67 -2.65
N ARG A 62 -12.41 8.42 -2.96
CA ARG A 62 -13.01 8.08 -4.26
C ARG A 62 -14.51 8.12 -4.12
N ASP A 63 -15.17 8.77 -5.06
CA ASP A 63 -16.62 8.87 -5.11
C ASP A 63 -17.27 7.47 -5.02
N ASN A 64 -18.30 7.37 -4.19
CA ASN A 64 -19.07 6.15 -3.93
C ASN A 64 -18.24 4.99 -3.32
N SER A 65 -17.14 5.28 -2.64
CA SER A 65 -16.39 4.28 -1.88
C SER A 65 -16.95 4.16 -0.45
N LEU A 66 -16.75 2.97 0.17
CA LEU A 66 -17.04 2.79 1.60
C LEU A 66 -16.35 3.85 2.47
N ARG A 67 -15.11 4.19 2.12
CA ARG A 67 -14.32 5.19 2.83
C ARG A 67 -14.94 6.59 2.75
N GLU A 68 -15.41 7.00 1.58
CA GLU A 68 -16.14 8.27 1.43
C GLU A 68 -17.42 8.28 2.26
N SER A 69 -18.24 7.24 2.16
CA SER A 69 -19.46 7.11 2.95
C SER A 69 -19.17 7.19 4.45
N ALA A 70 -18.16 6.47 4.94
CA ALA A 70 -17.77 6.47 6.34
C ALA A 70 -17.30 7.86 6.80
N VAL A 71 -16.48 8.55 6.00
CA VAL A 71 -16.00 9.91 6.33
C VAL A 71 -17.15 10.92 6.35
N ASN A 72 -18.12 10.81 5.45
CA ASN A 72 -19.32 11.67 5.45
C ASN A 72 -20.16 11.48 6.71
N GLU A 73 -20.15 10.28 7.31
CA GLU A 73 -20.77 10.00 8.62
C GLU A 73 -19.85 10.38 9.82
N GLY A 74 -18.68 10.97 9.55
CA GLY A 74 -17.76 11.45 10.59
C GLY A 74 -16.73 10.44 11.08
N LEU A 75 -16.69 9.22 10.54
CA LEU A 75 -15.73 8.19 10.95
C LEU A 75 -14.30 8.54 10.50
N LYS A 76 -13.34 8.12 11.32
CA LYS A 76 -11.92 8.12 10.97
C LYS A 76 -11.56 6.75 10.44
N ILE A 77 -11.32 6.64 9.13
CA ILE A 77 -11.11 5.36 8.46
C ILE A 77 -9.74 5.30 7.79
N LEU A 78 -9.04 4.20 8.01
CA LEU A 78 -7.82 3.83 7.31
C LEU A 78 -8.14 2.75 6.28
N LEU A 79 -7.53 2.82 5.11
CA LEU A 79 -7.49 1.70 4.19
C LEU A 79 -6.07 1.12 4.20
N TYR A 80 -5.94 -0.11 4.69
CA TYR A 80 -4.71 -0.89 4.59
C TYR A 80 -4.71 -1.68 3.30
N GLU A 81 -3.64 -1.60 2.54
CA GLU A 81 -3.49 -2.31 1.26
C GLU A 81 -2.13 -2.98 1.20
N ALA A 82 -2.10 -4.32 0.99
CA ALA A 82 -0.86 -5.10 0.95
C ALA A 82 -1.03 -6.44 0.22
N GLY A 83 0.06 -6.96 -0.33
CA GLY A 83 0.06 -8.27 -0.99
C GLY A 83 -0.78 -8.32 -2.26
N GLU A 84 -1.14 -9.53 -2.66
CA GLU A 84 -1.90 -9.86 -3.88
C GLU A 84 -3.18 -10.61 -3.53
N ALA A 85 -4.24 -10.39 -4.29
CA ALA A 85 -5.47 -11.17 -4.17
C ALA A 85 -5.22 -12.67 -4.36
N LEU A 86 -5.94 -13.48 -3.59
CA LEU A 86 -5.85 -14.96 -3.61
C LEU A 86 -4.48 -15.51 -3.21
N ARG A 87 -3.68 -14.75 -2.47
CA ARG A 87 -2.41 -15.18 -1.90
C ARG A 87 -2.39 -14.97 -0.39
N MET A 88 -1.75 -15.89 0.33
CA MET A 88 -1.42 -15.76 1.75
C MET A 88 0.02 -15.24 1.86
N ASP A 89 0.18 -13.92 1.84
CA ASP A 89 1.48 -13.29 1.98
C ASP A 89 1.77 -12.99 3.46
N GLU A 90 2.77 -13.66 4.00
CA GLU A 90 3.09 -13.61 5.43
C GLU A 90 3.48 -12.19 5.88
N LEU A 91 4.22 -11.45 5.07
CA LEU A 91 4.60 -10.07 5.36
C LEU A 91 3.36 -9.19 5.49
N SER A 92 2.45 -9.28 4.52
CA SER A 92 1.21 -8.50 4.49
C SER A 92 0.30 -8.85 5.67
N ILE A 93 0.19 -10.15 6.02
CA ILE A 93 -0.62 -10.63 7.17
C ILE A 93 -0.04 -10.07 8.47
N ARG A 94 1.26 -10.18 8.69
CA ARG A 94 1.92 -9.69 9.91
C ARG A 94 1.86 -8.17 10.04
N ALA A 95 2.08 -7.44 8.94
CA ALA A 95 1.95 -5.99 8.92
C ALA A 95 0.53 -5.55 9.28
N GLY A 96 -0.48 -6.17 8.67
CA GLY A 96 -1.88 -5.90 8.94
C GLY A 96 -2.27 -6.21 10.39
N LEU A 97 -1.97 -7.41 10.87
CA LEU A 97 -2.27 -7.81 12.25
C LEU A 97 -1.59 -6.89 13.27
N ARG A 98 -0.31 -6.60 13.09
CA ARG A 98 0.43 -5.68 13.97
C ARG A 98 -0.18 -4.28 13.93
N GLY A 99 -0.52 -3.79 12.74
CA GLY A 99 -1.14 -2.48 12.56
C GLY A 99 -2.49 -2.36 13.27
N VAL A 100 -3.38 -3.33 13.09
CA VAL A 100 -4.66 -3.37 13.80
C VAL A 100 -4.47 -3.37 15.31
N LEU A 101 -3.60 -4.24 15.84
CA LEU A 101 -3.32 -4.29 17.28
C LEU A 101 -2.70 -3.00 17.81
N ASN A 102 -1.89 -2.31 17.03
CA ASN A 102 -1.31 -1.02 17.41
C ASN A 102 -2.40 0.07 17.50
N VAL A 103 -3.30 0.13 16.52
CA VAL A 103 -4.43 1.09 16.54
C VAL A 103 -5.36 0.81 17.72
N LEU A 104 -5.74 -0.45 17.96
CA LEU A 104 -6.57 -0.82 19.11
C LEU A 104 -5.90 -0.45 20.45
N SER A 105 -4.59 -0.63 20.53
CA SER A 105 -3.80 -0.24 21.70
C SER A 105 -3.69 1.29 21.84
N TYR A 106 -3.50 2.01 20.74
CA TYR A 106 -3.47 3.48 20.71
C TYR A 106 -4.79 4.08 21.17
N LEU A 107 -5.91 3.51 20.74
CA LEU A 107 -7.26 3.94 21.12
C LEU A 107 -7.67 3.47 22.54
N GLY A 108 -6.84 2.66 23.22
CA GLY A 108 -7.17 2.12 24.55
C GLY A 108 -8.25 1.04 24.54
N VAL A 109 -8.58 0.45 23.38
CA VAL A 109 -9.58 -0.61 23.25
C VAL A 109 -9.08 -1.92 23.87
N ILE A 110 -7.76 -2.17 23.80
CA ILE A 110 -7.12 -3.34 24.41
C ILE A 110 -6.10 -2.91 25.46
N SER A 111 -5.87 -3.76 26.47
CA SER A 111 -4.96 -3.47 27.60
C SER A 111 -3.46 -3.52 27.25
N ARG A 112 -3.11 -3.77 25.99
CA ARG A 112 -1.72 -3.75 25.49
C ARG A 112 -1.19 -2.32 25.53
N LYS A 113 -0.01 -2.11 26.11
CA LYS A 113 0.64 -0.80 26.11
C LYS A 113 1.05 -0.40 24.68
N TYR A 114 0.50 0.69 24.18
CA TYR A 114 0.92 1.28 22.92
C TYR A 114 2.40 1.71 23.00
N ARG A 115 3.16 1.41 21.96
CA ARG A 115 4.54 1.87 21.80
C ARG A 115 4.61 2.58 20.44
N PRO A 116 4.94 3.89 20.42
CA PRO A 116 5.08 4.61 19.17
C PRO A 116 6.18 3.99 18.31
N PRO A 117 6.03 4.04 16.98
CA PRO A 117 7.04 3.52 16.06
C PRO A 117 8.37 4.25 16.23
N LYS A 118 9.47 3.52 16.07
CA LYS A 118 10.83 4.07 16.13
C LYS A 118 11.20 4.85 14.86
N THR A 119 10.66 4.43 13.73
CA THR A 119 10.86 5.02 12.41
C THR A 119 9.59 5.71 11.95
N LYS A 120 9.72 6.86 11.31
CA LYS A 120 8.57 7.55 10.72
C LYS A 120 8.23 6.91 9.38
N PRO A 121 6.94 6.66 9.09
CA PRO A 121 6.52 6.20 7.78
C PRO A 121 6.76 7.30 6.74
N PHE A 122 6.99 6.88 5.51
CA PHE A 122 7.05 7.77 4.37
C PHE A 122 5.63 8.24 3.99
N ILE A 123 5.44 9.56 3.90
CA ILE A 123 4.16 10.15 3.51
C ILE A 123 4.26 10.64 2.07
N ALA A 124 3.55 9.99 1.15
CA ALA A 124 3.44 10.41 -0.22
C ALA A 124 2.12 11.15 -0.48
N ASN A 125 2.21 12.35 -1.06
CA ASN A 125 1.03 13.12 -1.46
C ASN A 125 0.55 12.80 -2.88
N LYS A 126 1.35 12.10 -3.67
CA LYS A 126 1.04 11.72 -5.05
C LYS A 126 1.62 10.36 -5.39
N SER A 127 0.92 9.63 -6.22
CA SER A 127 1.40 8.38 -6.80
C SER A 127 0.84 8.22 -8.21
N ALA A 128 1.51 7.44 -9.06
CA ALA A 128 1.00 7.12 -10.38
C ALA A 128 1.44 5.72 -10.82
N TRP A 129 0.68 5.15 -11.74
CA TRP A 129 1.04 3.92 -12.44
C TRP A 129 1.89 4.23 -13.67
N VAL A 130 3.07 3.63 -13.73
CA VAL A 130 3.86 3.53 -14.95
C VAL A 130 3.28 2.40 -15.80
N ARG A 131 3.03 2.70 -17.08
CA ARG A 131 2.37 1.77 -17.98
C ARG A 131 3.34 1.22 -19.02
N ALA A 132 3.04 0.00 -19.49
CA ALA A 132 3.77 -0.61 -20.59
C ALA A 132 3.68 0.23 -21.86
N ASN A 133 4.81 0.47 -22.49
CA ASN A 133 4.95 1.15 -23.80
C ASN A 133 5.16 0.16 -24.95
N GLY A 134 4.87 -1.11 -24.72
CA GLY A 134 4.92 -2.20 -25.69
C GLY A 134 4.32 -3.46 -25.10
N SER A 135 4.07 -4.46 -25.95
CA SER A 135 3.54 -5.77 -25.55
C SER A 135 4.63 -6.83 -25.63
N GLY A 136 4.64 -7.80 -24.69
CA GLY A 136 5.61 -8.89 -24.71
C GLY A 136 5.84 -9.54 -23.36
N ILE A 137 6.97 -10.24 -23.23
CA ILE A 137 7.40 -10.91 -22.00
C ILE A 137 8.20 -9.91 -21.16
N VAL A 138 7.79 -9.77 -19.90
CA VAL A 138 8.35 -8.81 -18.93
C VAL A 138 9.48 -9.45 -18.14
N ARG A 139 10.59 -8.74 -18.05
CA ARG A 139 11.67 -8.96 -17.08
C ARG A 139 11.76 -7.77 -16.15
N ASN A 140 11.31 -7.91 -14.91
CA ASN A 140 11.39 -6.87 -13.91
C ASN A 140 12.86 -6.63 -13.49
N VAL A 141 13.23 -5.36 -13.37
CA VAL A 141 14.54 -4.89 -12.87
C VAL A 141 14.40 -4.33 -11.46
N LYS A 142 13.23 -3.73 -11.16
CA LYS A 142 12.88 -3.20 -9.86
C LYS A 142 11.79 -4.04 -9.20
N SER A 143 11.75 -4.02 -7.88
CA SER A 143 10.83 -4.76 -7.02
C SER A 143 10.04 -3.83 -6.09
N LEU A 144 9.04 -4.39 -5.38
CA LEU A 144 8.31 -3.65 -4.34
C LEU A 144 9.27 -3.17 -3.25
N GLY A 145 9.13 -1.90 -2.87
CA GLY A 145 9.98 -1.25 -1.87
C GLY A 145 11.22 -0.57 -2.44
N ASP A 146 11.61 -0.88 -3.67
CA ASP A 146 12.78 -0.24 -4.30
C ASP A 146 12.57 1.26 -4.49
N LYS A 147 13.62 2.01 -4.16
CA LYS A 147 13.77 3.39 -4.57
C LYS A 147 14.07 3.46 -6.07
N VAL A 148 13.46 4.41 -6.72
CA VAL A 148 13.71 4.71 -8.12
C VAL A 148 13.95 6.20 -8.30
N GLU A 149 14.85 6.52 -9.23
CA GLU A 149 15.05 7.88 -9.71
C GLU A 149 14.44 8.03 -11.10
N LYS A 150 14.10 9.25 -11.47
CA LYS A 150 13.61 9.53 -12.83
C LYS A 150 14.61 9.03 -13.87
N GLY A 151 14.14 8.17 -14.76
CA GLY A 151 14.95 7.55 -15.80
C GLY A 151 15.44 6.13 -15.48
N ASP A 152 15.35 5.68 -14.23
CA ASP A 152 15.71 4.31 -13.85
C ASP A 152 14.88 3.30 -14.63
N VAL A 153 15.52 2.22 -15.06
CA VAL A 153 14.84 1.10 -15.72
C VAL A 153 14.09 0.30 -14.67
N LEU A 154 12.77 0.18 -14.85
CA LEU A 154 11.86 -0.59 -13.97
C LEU A 154 11.72 -2.03 -14.47
N ALA A 155 11.60 -2.21 -15.79
CA ALA A 155 11.47 -3.50 -16.46
C ALA A 155 11.93 -3.40 -17.90
N GLU A 156 12.17 -4.56 -18.50
CA GLU A 156 12.37 -4.74 -19.93
C GLU A 156 11.25 -5.65 -20.47
N ILE A 157 10.72 -5.29 -21.64
CA ILE A 157 9.70 -6.07 -22.36
C ILE A 157 10.32 -6.50 -23.68
N GLY A 158 10.33 -7.80 -23.95
CA GLY A 158 10.87 -8.37 -25.18
C GLY A 158 9.91 -9.35 -25.83
N ASP A 159 10.22 -9.76 -27.04
CA ASP A 159 9.54 -10.88 -27.67
C ASP A 159 9.94 -12.24 -27.06
N VAL A 160 9.37 -13.33 -27.57
CA VAL A 160 9.66 -14.71 -27.07
C VAL A 160 11.09 -15.15 -27.32
N PHE A 161 11.84 -14.46 -28.19
CA PHE A 161 13.24 -14.73 -28.50
C PHE A 161 14.21 -13.82 -27.76
N GLY A 162 13.69 -12.88 -26.95
CA GLY A 162 14.48 -11.87 -26.24
C GLY A 162 15.02 -10.76 -27.14
N GLN A 163 14.39 -10.57 -28.29
CA GLN A 163 14.70 -9.52 -29.25
C GLN A 163 13.72 -8.34 -29.09
N ASP A 164 13.97 -7.25 -29.82
CA ASP A 164 13.11 -6.05 -29.79
C ASP A 164 12.78 -5.53 -28.41
N VAL A 165 13.79 -5.47 -27.50
CA VAL A 165 13.61 -5.11 -26.11
C VAL A 165 13.25 -3.64 -25.95
N VAL A 166 12.10 -3.39 -25.33
CA VAL A 166 11.63 -2.07 -24.92
C VAL A 166 11.84 -1.90 -23.42
N ARG A 167 12.39 -0.76 -23.00
CA ARG A 167 12.59 -0.44 -21.58
C ARG A 167 11.44 0.39 -21.03
N ILE A 168 11.01 0.02 -19.85
CA ILE A 168 10.06 0.78 -19.05
C ILE A 168 10.85 1.55 -18.00
N ASN A 169 10.77 2.87 -18.07
CA ASN A 169 11.54 3.74 -17.20
C ASN A 169 10.62 4.50 -16.22
N ALA A 170 11.14 4.78 -15.04
CA ALA A 170 10.49 5.66 -14.08
C ALA A 170 10.40 7.09 -14.66
N ASP A 171 9.21 7.67 -14.64
CA ASP A 171 8.98 9.06 -15.06
C ASP A 171 9.32 10.07 -13.96
N ARG A 172 9.41 9.61 -12.70
CA ARG A 172 9.71 10.39 -11.50
C ARG A 172 10.42 9.56 -10.44
N SER A 173 11.09 10.26 -9.52
CA SER A 173 11.70 9.64 -8.34
C SER A 173 10.64 9.27 -7.31
N GLY A 174 10.83 8.13 -6.61
CA GLY A 174 9.88 7.63 -5.63
C GLY A 174 10.21 6.23 -5.13
N VAL A 175 9.20 5.56 -4.55
CA VAL A 175 9.25 4.16 -4.12
C VAL A 175 8.22 3.34 -4.89
N VAL A 176 8.58 2.14 -5.30
CA VAL A 176 7.67 1.16 -5.91
C VAL A 176 6.75 0.59 -4.83
N ILE A 177 5.46 0.94 -4.89
CA ILE A 177 4.44 0.52 -3.92
C ILE A 177 3.43 -0.48 -4.47
N GLY A 178 3.49 -0.74 -5.77
CA GLY A 178 2.66 -1.75 -6.44
C GLY A 178 3.34 -2.24 -7.70
N GLN A 179 3.14 -3.52 -8.03
CA GLN A 179 3.78 -4.18 -9.15
C GLN A 179 2.88 -5.23 -9.77
N GLN A 180 2.88 -5.30 -11.10
CA GLN A 180 2.28 -6.40 -11.84
C GLN A 180 3.19 -7.63 -11.80
N ASN A 181 2.61 -8.80 -11.48
CA ASN A 181 3.37 -10.06 -11.32
C ASN A 181 3.29 -10.99 -12.53
N ILE A 182 2.34 -10.76 -13.45
CA ILE A 182 2.21 -11.58 -14.64
C ILE A 182 3.36 -11.27 -15.62
N PRO A 183 4.03 -12.31 -16.15
CA PRO A 183 5.19 -12.09 -17.01
C PRO A 183 4.84 -11.64 -18.44
N LEU A 184 3.55 -11.64 -18.80
CA LEU A 184 3.06 -11.16 -20.09
C LEU A 184 2.35 -9.83 -19.90
N THR A 185 2.65 -8.84 -20.73
CA THR A 185 2.00 -7.53 -20.69
C THR A 185 1.55 -7.10 -22.08
N LEU A 186 0.51 -6.28 -22.11
CA LEU A 186 0.05 -5.56 -23.28
C LEU A 186 0.38 -4.08 -23.16
N GLU A 187 0.58 -3.42 -24.28
CA GLU A 187 0.77 -1.96 -24.30
C GLU A 187 -0.39 -1.26 -23.56
N GLY A 188 -0.03 -0.34 -22.67
CA GLY A 188 -1.00 0.38 -21.82
C GLY A 188 -1.30 -0.29 -20.48
N ASP A 189 -0.89 -1.54 -20.25
CA ASP A 189 -1.05 -2.20 -18.96
C ASP A 189 -0.33 -1.44 -17.83
N ALA A 190 -0.95 -1.38 -16.67
CA ALA A 190 -0.36 -0.76 -15.48
C ALA A 190 0.63 -1.73 -14.82
N MET A 191 1.93 -1.41 -14.88
CA MET A 191 3.01 -2.30 -14.45
C MET A 191 3.57 -1.97 -13.07
N PHE A 192 3.90 -0.70 -12.81
CA PHE A 192 4.48 -0.26 -11.54
C PHE A 192 3.72 0.92 -10.99
N HIS A 193 3.36 0.86 -9.71
CA HIS A 193 2.80 1.98 -8.98
C HIS A 193 3.88 2.64 -8.15
N ILE A 194 4.18 3.90 -8.40
CA ILE A 194 5.23 4.63 -7.72
C ILE A 194 4.60 5.71 -6.85
N ALA A 195 4.96 5.72 -5.56
CA ALA A 195 4.69 6.81 -4.64
C ALA A 195 5.85 7.81 -4.72
N PHE A 196 5.54 9.09 -4.98
CA PHE A 196 6.56 10.10 -5.27
C PHE A 196 7.12 10.73 -4.00
N PHE A 197 8.43 10.96 -3.98
CA PHE A 197 9.08 11.75 -2.95
C PHE A 197 8.76 13.26 -3.10
N SER A 198 8.71 13.96 -1.97
CA SER A 198 9.13 15.35 -1.88
C SER A 198 10.67 15.37 -1.70
N ASP A 199 11.37 16.34 -2.24
CA ASP A 199 12.83 16.36 -2.49
C ASP A 199 13.77 16.05 -1.30
N ASP A 200 13.29 15.90 -0.06
CA ASP A 200 14.09 15.78 1.17
C ASP A 200 14.13 14.38 1.83
N GLU A 201 13.58 13.32 1.20
CA GLU A 201 13.39 12.04 1.88
C GLU A 201 14.44 10.98 1.48
N LYS A 202 15.63 11.05 2.09
CA LYS A 202 16.74 10.12 1.79
C LYS A 202 16.63 8.75 2.46
N ASP A 203 15.96 8.66 3.62
CA ASP A 203 16.00 7.48 4.49
C ASP A 203 14.83 6.49 4.31
N VAL A 204 14.03 6.66 3.25
CA VAL A 204 12.80 5.88 3.06
C VAL A 204 13.07 4.40 2.83
N VAL A 205 14.10 4.07 2.05
CA VAL A 205 14.43 2.67 1.72
C VAL A 205 14.91 1.93 2.95
N GLU A 206 15.81 2.54 3.73
CA GLU A 206 16.32 1.97 4.98
C GLU A 206 15.18 1.70 5.96
N ASN A 207 14.18 2.60 6.02
CA ASN A 207 12.99 2.43 6.84
C ASN A 207 12.08 1.29 6.35
N ILE A 208 11.94 1.12 5.03
CA ILE A 208 11.17 0.01 4.43
C ILE A 208 11.86 -1.32 4.73
N GLU A 209 13.15 -1.42 4.48
CA GLU A 209 13.96 -2.62 4.73
C GLU A 209 13.94 -3.00 6.22
N ALA A 210 14.23 -2.05 7.10
CA ALA A 210 14.18 -2.27 8.54
C ALA A 210 12.79 -2.71 9.04
N MET A 211 11.72 -2.22 8.42
CA MET A 211 10.38 -2.66 8.77
C MET A 211 10.09 -4.07 8.25
N GLN A 212 10.50 -4.41 7.04
CA GLN A 212 10.36 -5.75 6.49
C GLN A 212 11.10 -6.78 7.33
N GLU A 213 12.34 -6.50 7.72
CA GLU A 213 13.13 -7.36 8.62
C GLU A 213 12.47 -7.54 10.00
N ASN A 214 11.91 -6.47 10.57
CA ASN A 214 11.21 -6.53 11.86
C ASN A 214 9.84 -7.24 11.79
N LEU A 215 9.26 -7.37 10.60
CA LEU A 215 7.96 -8.02 10.40
C LEU A 215 8.07 -9.51 10.14
N LEU A 216 9.20 -9.99 9.67
CA LEU A 216 9.49 -11.42 9.43
C LEU A 216 10.35 -11.98 10.54
N PRO A 217 9.84 -12.19 11.77
CA PRO A 217 10.59 -12.86 12.83
C PRO A 217 10.86 -14.32 12.44
N GLU A 218 11.90 -14.89 13.03
CA GLU A 218 12.29 -16.29 12.87
C GLU A 218 11.23 -17.29 13.39
N GLU A 219 10.26 -16.84 14.20
CA GLU A 219 9.21 -17.68 14.80
C GLU A 219 7.81 -17.46 14.16
N PRO A 220 6.99 -18.53 14.05
CA PRO A 220 5.63 -18.41 13.54
C PRO A 220 4.74 -17.57 14.46
N LEU A 221 3.70 -16.93 13.86
CA LEU A 221 2.73 -16.09 14.59
C LEU A 221 1.85 -16.83 15.59
N ILE A 222 1.72 -18.14 15.43
CA ILE A 222 0.80 -19.00 16.18
C ILE A 222 1.61 -20.14 16.78
N ASN A 223 1.64 -20.23 18.10
CA ASN A 223 2.02 -21.41 18.88
C ASN A 223 0.76 -22.15 19.32
#